data_383c2a71571cfa0b3b78b554f79f5e8b
#
_entry.id   383c2a71571cfa0b3b78b554f79f5e8b
#
_cell.length_a   1.000
_cell.length_b   1.000
_cell.length_c   1.000
_cell.angle_alpha   90.00
_cell.angle_beta   90.00
_cell.angle_gamma   90.00
#
_symmetry.space_group_name_H-M   'P 1'
#
loop_
_entity.id
_entity.type
_entity.pdbx_description
1 polymer ?
#
loop_
_entity_poly.entity_id
_entity_poly.type
_entity_poly.pdbx_seq_one_letter_code
_entity_poly.pdbx_strand_id
1 'polypeptide(L)'
;MSMADRDGFIWYDGELVPWREATTHVLTHSLHYGLAVFEGVRAYNTDIGTAIFRLKEHTERLFNSGRIYLMNIPYSRERLMEAQREVVRANKLEACYIRPIAFYGSEKMGVSPKGAGVHVAIAAWPWGAYLGVEGMEKGIRVKTSSYARHHINVTMARAKFAGTYANSILANQEATMDGYDEALLLDVDGFVAEGSGENLFIVKNGKLYEPELTSALIGITRDAVITVAREFGLEVTSKRITRDDVYIADEAFFTGTAAEVTPIRELDNRPIGSGGRGPITEKIQKAFFDIVHGRNPKYREWLTPIQ
;
A
#
# COMPACT_ATOMS: atom_id res chain seq x y z
N MET A 1 16.27 -14.29 -9.24
CA MET A 1 17.28 -13.21 -9.09
C MET A 1 16.99 -12.53 -7.77
N SER A 2 18.02 -12.32 -6.92
CA SER A 2 17.85 -11.65 -5.62
C SER A 2 17.50 -10.18 -5.82
N MET A 3 16.67 -9.61 -4.92
CA MET A 3 16.40 -8.16 -4.92
C MET A 3 17.67 -7.33 -4.66
N ALA A 4 18.65 -7.88 -3.98
CA ALA A 4 19.95 -7.22 -3.75
C ALA A 4 20.89 -7.26 -4.96
N ASP A 5 20.65 -8.16 -5.91
CA ASP A 5 21.52 -8.34 -7.09
C ASP A 5 20.83 -7.79 -8.35
N ARG A 6 20.88 -6.46 -8.48
CA ARG A 6 20.36 -5.71 -9.63
C ARG A 6 21.35 -4.65 -10.06
N ASP A 7 21.26 -4.25 -11.32
CA ASP A 7 21.95 -3.06 -11.82
C ASP A 7 21.12 -1.81 -11.52
N GLY A 8 21.77 -0.66 -11.48
CA GLY A 8 21.13 0.63 -11.25
C GLY A 8 21.53 1.27 -9.92
N PHE A 9 20.66 2.13 -9.42
CA PHE A 9 20.93 2.99 -8.27
C PHE A 9 19.81 2.95 -7.25
N ILE A 10 20.17 3.13 -6.00
CA ILE A 10 19.28 3.43 -4.87
C ILE A 10 19.68 4.82 -4.36
N TRP A 11 18.71 5.68 -4.08
CA TRP A 11 18.97 6.90 -3.34
C TRP A 11 19.12 6.53 -1.86
N TYR A 12 20.26 6.88 -1.25
CA TYR A 12 20.57 6.54 0.13
C TYR A 12 21.25 7.73 0.80
N ASP A 13 20.66 8.27 1.86
CA ASP A 13 21.18 9.37 2.68
C ASP A 13 21.70 10.59 1.90
N GLY A 14 21.01 10.99 0.84
CA GLY A 14 21.32 12.18 0.07
C GLY A 14 21.90 11.92 -1.31
N GLU A 15 22.39 10.72 -1.60
CA GLU A 15 23.13 10.38 -2.79
C GLU A 15 22.55 9.17 -3.54
N LEU A 16 22.80 9.08 -4.84
CA LEU A 16 22.55 7.88 -5.64
C LEU A 16 23.75 6.95 -5.50
N VAL A 17 23.56 5.82 -4.83
CA VAL A 17 24.61 4.79 -4.68
C VAL A 17 24.32 3.61 -5.61
N PRO A 18 25.33 2.88 -6.09
CA PRO A 18 25.13 1.66 -6.85
C PRO A 18 24.25 0.68 -6.08
N TRP A 19 23.33 0.01 -6.78
CA TRP A 19 22.32 -0.85 -6.15
C TRP A 19 22.89 -1.85 -5.14
N ARG A 20 23.99 -2.53 -5.51
CA ARG A 20 24.64 -3.55 -4.66
C ARG A 20 25.39 -2.99 -3.46
N GLU A 21 25.65 -1.68 -3.45
CA GLU A 21 26.36 -0.99 -2.35
C GLU A 21 25.41 -0.40 -1.32
N ALA A 22 24.10 -0.33 -1.63
CA ALA A 22 23.07 0.16 -0.71
C ALA A 22 22.82 -0.88 0.40
N THR A 23 23.71 -0.92 1.37
CA THR A 23 23.73 -1.89 2.48
C THR A 23 23.63 -1.20 3.83
N THR A 24 23.21 -1.96 4.85
CA THR A 24 23.21 -1.49 6.24
C THR A 24 23.87 -2.54 7.16
N HIS A 25 24.38 -2.09 8.29
CA HIS A 25 25.04 -2.98 9.25
C HIS A 25 24.03 -3.91 9.93
N VAL A 26 24.42 -5.15 10.26
CA VAL A 26 23.56 -6.13 10.92
C VAL A 26 23.04 -5.66 12.30
N LEU A 27 23.72 -4.73 12.96
CA LEU A 27 23.29 -4.10 14.22
C LEU A 27 22.43 -2.84 13.97
N THR A 28 21.92 -2.62 12.77
CA THR A 28 20.92 -1.57 12.50
C THR A 28 19.73 -1.75 13.43
N HIS A 29 19.44 -0.73 14.24
CA HIS A 29 18.40 -0.74 15.27
C HIS A 29 17.05 -1.24 14.73
N SER A 30 16.66 -0.73 13.56
CA SER A 30 15.37 -1.08 12.93
C SER A 30 15.26 -2.54 12.54
N LEU A 31 16.35 -3.26 12.26
CA LEU A 31 16.36 -4.69 11.98
C LEU A 31 15.99 -5.52 13.22
N HIS A 32 16.34 -5.03 14.41
CA HIS A 32 16.10 -5.73 15.67
C HIS A 32 14.77 -5.38 16.33
N TYR A 33 14.32 -4.13 16.17
CA TYR A 33 13.15 -3.60 16.89
C TYR A 33 12.00 -3.19 15.98
N GLY A 34 12.13 -3.37 14.66
CA GLY A 34 11.07 -3.09 13.69
C GLY A 34 10.75 -1.59 13.51
N LEU A 35 11.50 -0.67 14.15
CA LEU A 35 11.21 0.76 14.14
C LEU A 35 11.71 1.41 12.85
N ALA A 36 10.93 1.22 11.77
CA ALA A 36 11.08 1.90 10.50
C ALA A 36 9.70 2.32 9.97
N VAL A 37 9.65 3.41 9.22
CA VAL A 37 8.45 3.84 8.48
C VAL A 37 8.75 3.84 6.99
N PHE A 38 7.78 3.44 6.18
CA PHE A 38 8.01 3.31 4.76
C PHE A 38 6.79 3.67 3.92
N GLU A 39 7.00 3.82 2.63
CA GLU A 39 5.93 3.99 1.67
C GLU A 39 6.02 2.97 0.53
N GLY A 40 4.88 2.76 -0.09
CA GLY A 40 4.78 2.14 -1.39
C GLY A 40 4.16 3.13 -2.35
N VAL A 41 4.90 3.51 -3.36
CA VAL A 41 4.52 4.51 -4.35
C VAL A 41 4.63 3.88 -5.73
N ARG A 42 3.84 4.32 -6.70
CA ARG A 42 3.89 3.75 -8.04
C ARG A 42 4.02 4.84 -9.09
N ALA A 43 4.92 4.59 -10.04
CA ALA A 43 5.02 5.36 -11.26
C ALA A 43 4.44 4.56 -12.43
N TYR A 44 3.74 5.27 -13.32
CA TYR A 44 3.08 4.70 -14.49
C TYR A 44 3.60 5.35 -15.77
N ASN A 45 3.62 4.58 -16.85
CA ASN A 45 3.80 5.13 -18.18
C ASN A 45 2.49 5.80 -18.60
N THR A 46 2.55 7.12 -18.85
CA THR A 46 1.39 7.97 -19.16
C THR A 46 1.58 8.69 -20.48
N ASP A 47 0.55 9.40 -20.95
CA ASP A 47 0.59 10.25 -22.14
C ASP A 47 1.56 11.45 -22.03
N ILE A 48 2.00 11.79 -20.79
CA ILE A 48 2.99 12.84 -20.51
C ILE A 48 4.38 12.28 -20.14
N GLY A 49 4.62 10.98 -20.42
CA GLY A 49 5.80 10.25 -19.97
C GLY A 49 5.59 9.58 -18.62
N THR A 50 6.66 9.13 -18.01
CA THR A 50 6.59 8.49 -16.69
C THR A 50 6.16 9.50 -15.62
N ALA A 51 5.12 9.16 -14.87
CA ALA A 51 4.61 10.00 -13.79
C ALA A 51 4.29 9.20 -12.54
N ILE A 52 4.59 9.78 -11.38
CA ILE A 52 4.35 9.18 -10.06
C ILE A 52 2.95 9.57 -9.59
N PHE A 53 2.14 8.56 -9.27
CA PHE A 53 0.79 8.76 -8.77
C PHE A 53 0.77 9.19 -7.30
N ARG A 54 0.12 10.33 -6.99
CA ARG A 54 -0.10 10.85 -5.62
C ARG A 54 1.20 10.99 -4.81
N LEU A 55 2.29 11.41 -5.46
CA LEU A 55 3.62 11.54 -4.83
C LEU A 55 3.60 12.39 -3.56
N LYS A 56 2.89 13.51 -3.60
CA LYS A 56 2.79 14.44 -2.47
C LYS A 56 2.16 13.77 -1.25
N GLU A 57 1.03 13.11 -1.43
CA GLU A 57 0.28 12.46 -0.33
C GLU A 57 1.04 11.26 0.25
N HIS A 58 1.73 10.50 -0.59
CA HIS A 58 2.61 9.44 -0.12
C HIS A 58 3.77 10.00 0.71
N THR A 59 4.39 11.08 0.25
CA THR A 59 5.48 11.72 0.99
C THR A 59 4.97 12.32 2.31
N GLU A 60 3.82 12.97 2.32
CA GLU A 60 3.20 13.46 3.55
C GLU A 60 2.90 12.34 4.54
N ARG A 61 2.39 11.20 4.07
CA ARG A 61 2.11 10.05 4.93
C ARG A 61 3.38 9.44 5.50
N LEU A 62 4.49 9.40 4.76
CA LEU A 62 5.80 9.00 5.28
C LEU A 62 6.22 9.87 6.46
N PHE A 63 6.13 11.19 6.32
CA PHE A 63 6.46 12.13 7.41
C PHE A 63 5.50 12.03 8.59
N ASN A 64 4.20 11.83 8.34
CA ASN A 64 3.21 11.64 9.41
C ASN A 64 3.48 10.33 10.16
N SER A 65 3.87 9.26 9.46
CA SER A 65 4.28 8.00 10.07
C SER A 65 5.52 8.18 10.95
N GLY A 66 6.53 8.91 10.46
CA GLY A 66 7.70 9.28 11.26
C GLY A 66 7.33 10.09 12.50
N ARG A 67 6.48 11.11 12.36
CA ARG A 67 6.03 11.95 13.47
C ARG A 67 5.31 11.15 14.57
N ILE A 68 4.47 10.19 14.19
CA ILE A 68 3.76 9.32 15.15
C ILE A 68 4.76 8.54 16.02
N TYR A 69 5.86 8.06 15.42
CA TYR A 69 6.90 7.30 16.11
C TYR A 69 8.10 8.15 16.58
N LEU A 70 7.95 9.48 16.61
CA LEU A 70 8.99 10.44 17.04
C LEU A 70 10.30 10.29 16.24
N MET A 71 10.20 9.81 15.00
CA MET A 71 11.31 9.69 14.07
C MET A 71 11.46 11.00 13.29
N ASN A 72 12.54 11.73 13.53
CA ASN A 72 12.84 12.96 12.80
C ASN A 72 13.56 12.64 11.49
N ILE A 73 12.83 12.63 10.38
CA ILE A 73 13.39 12.40 9.04
C ILE A 73 14.26 13.62 8.68
N PRO A 74 15.57 13.42 8.36
CA PRO A 74 16.53 14.53 8.25
C PRO A 74 16.51 15.27 6.89
N TYR A 75 15.39 15.17 6.16
CA TYR A 75 15.18 15.80 4.85
C TYR A 75 13.86 16.55 4.81
N SER A 76 13.73 17.53 3.90
CA SER A 76 12.45 18.17 3.63
C SER A 76 11.55 17.24 2.76
N ARG A 77 10.24 17.52 2.74
CA ARG A 77 9.28 16.82 1.86
C ARG A 77 9.65 16.98 0.39
N GLU A 78 10.00 18.20 0.01
CA GLU A 78 10.38 18.56 -1.36
C GLU A 78 11.64 17.80 -1.79
N ARG A 79 12.62 17.66 -0.90
CA ARG A 79 13.84 16.89 -1.19
C ARG A 79 13.51 15.40 -1.39
N LEU A 80 12.65 14.81 -0.57
CA LEU A 80 12.28 13.40 -0.73
C LEU A 80 11.34 13.15 -1.92
N MET A 81 10.49 14.12 -2.29
CA MET A 81 9.75 14.04 -3.55
C MET A 81 10.69 14.05 -4.76
N GLU A 82 11.70 14.95 -4.75
CA GLU A 82 12.69 14.97 -5.82
C GLU A 82 13.56 13.70 -5.83
N ALA A 83 14.00 13.21 -4.68
CA ALA A 83 14.75 11.95 -4.57
C ALA A 83 14.01 10.74 -5.18
N GLN A 84 12.69 10.68 -5.01
CA GLN A 84 11.86 9.66 -5.65
C GLN A 84 11.83 9.81 -7.18
N ARG A 85 11.80 11.03 -7.69
CA ARG A 85 11.91 11.29 -9.14
C ARG A 85 13.32 10.95 -9.67
N GLU A 86 14.37 11.36 -8.92
CA GLU A 86 15.76 11.08 -9.25
C GLU A 86 16.03 9.58 -9.42
N VAL A 87 15.56 8.75 -8.47
CA VAL A 87 15.82 7.30 -8.53
C VAL A 87 15.11 6.66 -9.72
N VAL A 88 13.92 7.12 -10.10
CA VAL A 88 13.20 6.62 -11.29
C VAL A 88 13.94 7.00 -12.56
N ARG A 89 14.39 8.27 -12.68
CA ARG A 89 15.19 8.76 -13.82
C ARG A 89 16.52 8.02 -13.96
N ALA A 90 17.28 7.89 -12.86
CA ALA A 90 18.58 7.24 -12.85
C ALA A 90 18.51 5.78 -13.31
N ASN A 91 17.42 5.10 -12.98
CA ASN A 91 17.18 3.71 -13.38
C ASN A 91 16.42 3.58 -14.72
N LYS A 92 16.09 4.68 -15.39
CA LYS A 92 15.40 4.73 -16.70
C LYS A 92 14.09 3.90 -16.71
N LEU A 93 13.31 3.99 -15.64
CA LEU A 93 12.09 3.20 -15.47
C LEU A 93 10.88 3.94 -16.06
N GLU A 94 10.15 3.28 -16.94
CA GLU A 94 8.92 3.81 -17.53
C GLU A 94 7.70 3.58 -16.63
N ALA A 95 7.68 2.44 -15.93
CA ALA A 95 6.69 2.11 -14.91
C ALA A 95 7.38 1.31 -13.80
N CYS A 96 7.12 1.64 -12.54
CA CYS A 96 7.83 1.01 -11.43
C CYS A 96 7.10 1.17 -10.10
N TYR A 97 7.51 0.32 -9.16
CA TYR A 97 7.23 0.50 -7.75
C TYR A 97 8.39 1.23 -7.08
N ILE A 98 8.09 2.16 -6.20
CA ILE A 98 9.05 2.98 -5.47
C ILE A 98 8.86 2.71 -3.98
N ARG A 99 9.94 2.42 -3.27
CA ARG A 99 9.96 2.09 -1.85
C ARG A 99 10.83 3.08 -1.07
N PRO A 100 10.28 4.21 -0.62
CA PRO A 100 10.94 5.03 0.40
C PRO A 100 10.85 4.33 1.75
N ILE A 101 11.92 4.38 2.51
CA ILE A 101 11.99 3.89 3.90
C ILE A 101 12.86 4.84 4.72
N ALA A 102 12.39 5.18 5.93
CA ALA A 102 13.20 5.85 6.95
C ALA A 102 13.34 4.90 8.15
N PHE A 103 14.56 4.75 8.65
CA PHE A 103 14.89 3.76 9.68
C PHE A 103 16.01 4.26 10.59
N TYR A 104 16.08 3.72 11.80
CA TYR A 104 17.19 3.99 12.71
C TYR A 104 18.38 3.08 12.40
N GLY A 105 19.58 3.68 12.33
CA GLY A 105 20.83 3.05 11.99
C GLY A 105 21.47 2.19 13.10
N SER A 106 22.77 1.99 13.00
CA SER A 106 23.55 1.10 13.87
C SER A 106 24.36 1.82 14.96
N GLU A 107 24.16 3.12 15.12
CA GLU A 107 24.92 3.96 16.06
C GLU A 107 24.62 3.59 17.52
N LYS A 108 23.47 2.98 17.78
CA LYS A 108 23.06 2.56 19.11
C LYS A 108 22.08 1.40 19.07
N MET A 109 22.21 0.49 20.04
CA MET A 109 21.30 -0.61 20.31
C MET A 109 20.52 -0.38 21.62
N GLY A 110 19.36 -1.03 21.75
CA GLY A 110 18.46 -0.98 22.89
C GLY A 110 17.06 -0.52 22.50
N VAL A 111 16.06 -0.74 23.34
CA VAL A 111 14.65 -0.39 23.04
C VAL A 111 14.47 1.10 22.74
N SER A 112 15.22 1.98 23.44
CA SER A 112 15.20 3.40 23.15
C SER A 112 16.08 3.74 21.93
N PRO A 113 15.53 4.35 20.88
CA PRO A 113 16.30 4.77 19.70
C PRO A 113 17.13 6.05 19.92
N LYS A 114 17.09 6.61 21.15
CA LYS A 114 17.80 7.86 21.46
C LYS A 114 19.30 7.69 21.25
N GLY A 115 19.84 8.46 20.30
CA GLY A 115 21.26 8.42 19.91
C GLY A 115 21.55 7.53 18.69
N ALA A 116 20.55 6.85 18.11
CA ALA A 116 20.65 6.27 16.78
C ALA A 116 20.31 7.33 15.71
N GLY A 117 21.05 7.32 14.60
CA GLY A 117 20.77 8.19 13.43
C GLY A 117 19.54 7.72 12.67
N VAL A 118 18.84 8.65 12.02
CA VAL A 118 17.77 8.31 11.08
C VAL A 118 18.33 8.32 9.67
N HIS A 119 18.26 7.18 9.00
CA HIS A 119 18.67 6.98 7.62
C HIS A 119 17.46 6.92 6.70
N VAL A 120 17.63 7.31 5.44
CA VAL A 120 16.57 7.25 4.42
C VAL A 120 17.11 6.57 3.17
N ALA A 121 16.40 5.54 2.70
CA ALA A 121 16.68 4.92 1.42
C ALA A 121 15.44 4.94 0.52
N ILE A 122 15.63 5.09 -0.79
CA ILE A 122 14.57 5.05 -1.80
C ILE A 122 15.03 4.15 -2.94
N ALA A 123 14.38 2.99 -3.07
CA ALA A 123 14.61 2.07 -4.18
C ALA A 123 13.44 2.12 -5.17
N ALA A 124 13.71 1.89 -6.47
CA ALA A 124 12.67 1.75 -7.49
C ALA A 124 13.00 0.58 -8.42
N TRP A 125 11.96 -0.23 -8.74
CA TRP A 125 12.12 -1.39 -9.61
C TRP A 125 10.85 -1.69 -10.40
N PRO A 126 10.96 -2.32 -11.60
CA PRO A 126 9.80 -2.80 -12.33
C PRO A 126 9.02 -3.80 -11.48
N TRP A 127 7.70 -3.60 -11.34
CA TRP A 127 6.82 -4.52 -10.64
C TRP A 127 5.48 -4.62 -11.36
N GLY A 128 5.09 -5.82 -11.74
CA GLY A 128 3.82 -6.11 -12.40
C GLY A 128 2.62 -6.09 -11.45
N ALA A 129 1.54 -6.76 -11.84
CA ALA A 129 0.35 -6.94 -11.01
C ALA A 129 0.70 -7.79 -9.77
N TYR A 130 0.56 -7.22 -8.58
CA TYR A 130 0.93 -7.85 -7.30
C TYR A 130 0.18 -9.15 -7.05
N LEU A 131 -1.13 -9.16 -7.30
CA LEU A 131 -2.01 -10.33 -7.14
C LEU A 131 -2.26 -11.07 -8.46
N GLY A 132 -1.39 -10.85 -9.46
CA GLY A 132 -1.45 -11.48 -10.77
C GLY A 132 -2.48 -10.86 -11.72
N VAL A 133 -2.25 -11.04 -13.04
CA VAL A 133 -3.17 -10.53 -14.08
C VAL A 133 -4.53 -11.20 -13.98
N GLU A 134 -4.55 -12.52 -13.75
CA GLU A 134 -5.80 -13.29 -13.61
C GLU A 134 -6.63 -12.80 -12.40
N GLY A 135 -5.95 -12.51 -11.28
CA GLY A 135 -6.60 -11.94 -10.08
C GLY A 135 -7.26 -10.59 -10.35
N MET A 136 -6.62 -9.75 -11.18
CA MET A 136 -7.16 -8.44 -11.59
C MET A 136 -8.39 -8.55 -12.47
N GLU A 137 -8.50 -9.60 -13.27
CA GLU A 137 -9.61 -9.82 -14.22
C GLU A 137 -10.76 -10.62 -13.61
N LYS A 138 -10.43 -11.75 -12.95
CA LYS A 138 -11.41 -12.72 -12.45
C LYS A 138 -11.73 -12.58 -10.97
N GLY A 139 -10.90 -11.85 -10.24
CA GLY A 139 -10.95 -11.75 -8.79
C GLY A 139 -10.15 -12.84 -8.07
N ILE A 140 -9.78 -12.55 -6.83
CA ILE A 140 -8.95 -13.39 -5.96
C ILE A 140 -9.81 -14.13 -4.94
N ARG A 141 -9.22 -15.19 -4.34
CA ARG A 141 -9.79 -15.93 -3.21
C ARG A 141 -9.19 -15.39 -1.92
N VAL A 142 -10.04 -15.03 -0.97
CA VAL A 142 -9.64 -14.42 0.29
C VAL A 142 -10.07 -15.28 1.47
N LYS A 143 -9.23 -15.38 2.48
CA LYS A 143 -9.53 -16.06 3.74
C LYS A 143 -9.60 -15.05 4.88
N THR A 144 -10.62 -15.18 5.74
CA THR A 144 -10.61 -14.48 7.03
C THR A 144 -9.53 -15.10 7.92
N SER A 145 -8.54 -14.29 8.32
CA SER A 145 -7.44 -14.74 9.16
C SER A 145 -7.91 -15.04 10.58
N SER A 146 -7.26 -16.00 11.23
CA SER A 146 -7.39 -16.25 12.67
C SER A 146 -6.72 -15.15 13.51
N TYR A 147 -5.81 -14.37 12.91
CA TYR A 147 -5.14 -13.24 13.56
C TYR A 147 -5.97 -11.97 13.45
N ALA A 148 -6.23 -11.32 14.58
CA ALA A 148 -6.84 -9.99 14.59
C ALA A 148 -5.83 -8.90 14.22
N ARG A 149 -6.32 -7.81 13.58
CA ARG A 149 -5.55 -6.59 13.42
C ARG A 149 -5.29 -5.96 14.79
N HIS A 150 -4.15 -5.34 14.95
CA HIS A 150 -3.75 -4.71 16.21
C HIS A 150 -4.82 -3.76 16.74
N HIS A 151 -5.07 -3.81 18.02
CA HIS A 151 -5.82 -2.77 18.72
C HIS A 151 -5.13 -1.41 18.53
N ILE A 152 -5.92 -0.35 18.40
CA ILE A 152 -5.42 1.02 18.11
C ILE A 152 -4.45 1.57 19.18
N ASN A 153 -4.43 0.98 20.36
CA ASN A 153 -3.50 1.32 21.46
C ASN A 153 -2.40 0.27 21.67
N VAL A 154 -2.18 -0.65 20.71
CA VAL A 154 -1.04 -1.57 20.66
C VAL A 154 0.00 -1.06 19.67
N THR A 155 -0.45 -0.73 18.47
CA THR A 155 0.36 -0.04 17.45
C THR A 155 -0.49 1.02 16.76
N MET A 156 0.17 1.99 16.14
CA MET A 156 -0.51 3.15 15.56
C MET A 156 -0.94 2.87 14.11
N ALA A 157 -2.21 2.52 13.89
CA ALA A 157 -2.75 2.15 12.58
C ALA A 157 -2.65 3.25 11.51
N ARG A 158 -2.49 4.52 11.93
CA ARG A 158 -2.30 5.65 11.00
C ARG A 158 -0.90 5.76 10.43
N ALA A 159 0.08 5.06 11.01
CA ALA A 159 1.45 5.02 10.53
C ALA A 159 1.68 3.80 9.64
N LYS A 160 2.33 4.00 8.49
CA LYS A 160 2.85 2.89 7.70
C LYS A 160 4.19 2.45 8.28
N PHE A 161 4.11 1.60 9.30
CA PHE A 161 5.18 1.22 10.22
C PHE A 161 5.59 -0.23 10.00
N ALA A 162 6.89 -0.48 9.84
CA ALA A 162 7.41 -1.81 9.49
C ALA A 162 7.05 -2.88 10.54
N GLY A 163 7.08 -2.54 11.82
CA GLY A 163 6.76 -3.48 12.90
C GLY A 163 5.33 -4.05 12.86
N THR A 164 4.35 -3.30 12.31
CA THR A 164 2.97 -3.81 12.18
C THR A 164 2.84 -4.89 11.11
N TYR A 165 3.78 -4.95 10.17
CA TYR A 165 3.74 -5.93 9.08
C TYR A 165 4.01 -7.37 9.52
N ALA A 166 4.55 -7.60 10.72
CA ALA A 166 4.62 -8.94 11.30
C ALA A 166 3.23 -9.58 11.38
N ASN A 167 2.21 -8.81 11.80
CA ASN A 167 0.81 -9.27 11.82
C ASN A 167 0.25 -9.51 10.41
N SER A 168 0.53 -8.61 9.45
CA SER A 168 0.15 -8.80 8.04
C SER A 168 0.77 -10.06 7.44
N ILE A 169 2.06 -10.33 7.74
CA ILE A 169 2.78 -11.52 7.27
C ILE A 169 2.15 -12.80 7.84
N LEU A 170 1.84 -12.85 9.13
CA LEU A 170 1.18 -14.00 9.75
C LEU A 170 -0.15 -14.31 9.08
N ALA A 171 -0.98 -13.29 8.87
CA ALA A 171 -2.28 -13.44 8.22
C ALA A 171 -2.16 -13.91 6.76
N ASN A 172 -1.26 -13.30 5.98
CA ASN A 172 -1.03 -13.67 4.60
C ASN A 172 -0.47 -15.10 4.47
N GLN A 173 0.49 -15.48 5.33
CA GLN A 173 1.03 -16.85 5.35
C GLN A 173 -0.05 -17.88 5.68
N GLU A 174 -0.90 -17.62 6.69
CA GLU A 174 -2.03 -18.49 7.02
C GLU A 174 -2.96 -18.68 5.81
N ALA A 175 -3.32 -17.59 5.14
CA ALA A 175 -4.19 -17.66 3.97
C ALA A 175 -3.54 -18.44 2.81
N THR A 176 -2.26 -18.18 2.52
CA THR A 176 -1.55 -18.86 1.42
C THR A 176 -1.29 -20.34 1.71
N MET A 177 -1.02 -20.73 2.96
CA MET A 177 -0.90 -22.14 3.36
C MET A 177 -2.22 -22.89 3.18
N ASP A 178 -3.36 -22.22 3.31
CA ASP A 178 -4.68 -22.78 3.10
C ASP A 178 -5.17 -22.66 1.64
N GLY A 179 -4.30 -22.23 0.72
CA GLY A 179 -4.57 -22.17 -0.73
C GLY A 179 -5.39 -20.97 -1.18
N TYR A 180 -5.39 -19.88 -0.41
CA TYR A 180 -5.98 -18.59 -0.77
C TYR A 180 -4.91 -17.61 -1.27
N ASP A 181 -5.37 -16.56 -1.94
CA ASP A 181 -4.48 -15.55 -2.54
C ASP A 181 -4.12 -14.44 -1.54
N GLU A 182 -5.04 -14.10 -0.61
CA GLU A 182 -4.88 -13.00 0.34
C GLU A 182 -5.73 -13.24 1.61
N ALA A 183 -5.40 -12.49 2.67
CA ALA A 183 -6.10 -12.53 3.95
C ALA A 183 -6.99 -11.30 4.17
N LEU A 184 -8.13 -11.51 4.83
CA LEU A 184 -8.96 -10.47 5.42
C LEU A 184 -8.76 -10.51 6.94
N LEU A 185 -8.39 -9.37 7.54
CA LEU A 185 -8.23 -9.25 8.98
C LEU A 185 -9.45 -8.55 9.60
N LEU A 186 -9.90 -9.11 10.71
CA LEU A 186 -10.87 -8.47 11.59
C LEU A 186 -10.11 -7.67 12.66
N ASP A 187 -10.75 -6.63 13.21
CA ASP A 187 -10.26 -5.96 14.40
C ASP A 187 -10.51 -6.79 15.66
N VAL A 188 -10.09 -6.30 16.81
CA VAL A 188 -10.25 -7.01 18.10
C VAL A 188 -11.71 -7.13 18.56
N ASP A 189 -12.61 -6.32 17.99
CA ASP A 189 -14.05 -6.37 18.24
C ASP A 189 -14.78 -7.30 17.26
N GLY A 190 -14.07 -7.89 16.29
CA GLY A 190 -14.61 -8.82 15.30
C GLY A 190 -15.17 -8.17 14.04
N PHE A 191 -14.97 -6.86 13.85
CA PHE A 191 -15.35 -6.17 12.60
C PHE A 191 -14.22 -6.20 11.59
N VAL A 192 -14.58 -6.17 10.32
CA VAL A 192 -13.61 -6.11 9.22
C VAL A 192 -12.77 -4.85 9.33
N ALA A 193 -11.45 -5.01 9.33
CA ALA A 193 -10.49 -3.92 9.35
C ALA A 193 -9.93 -3.64 7.94
N GLU A 194 -9.15 -4.55 7.41
CA GLU A 194 -8.46 -4.40 6.11
C GLU A 194 -7.90 -5.76 5.65
N GLY A 195 -7.34 -5.84 4.44
CA GLY A 195 -6.51 -6.96 4.00
C GLY A 195 -5.13 -6.96 4.68
N SER A 196 -4.21 -7.84 4.26
CA SER A 196 -2.86 -7.84 4.82
C SER A 196 -2.07 -6.56 4.47
N GLY A 197 -2.36 -5.95 3.33
CA GLY A 197 -1.76 -4.71 2.85
C GLY A 197 -2.71 -3.79 2.07
N GLU A 198 -4.02 -4.03 2.11
CA GLU A 198 -5.06 -3.41 1.29
C GLU A 198 -6.28 -2.97 2.12
N ASN A 199 -7.00 -1.93 1.65
CA ASN A 199 -8.30 -1.58 2.19
C ASN A 199 -9.42 -2.33 1.46
N LEU A 200 -10.46 -2.73 2.19
CA LEU A 200 -11.64 -3.41 1.63
C LEU A 200 -12.73 -2.42 1.24
N PHE A 201 -13.43 -2.75 0.15
CA PHE A 201 -14.76 -2.23 -0.20
C PHE A 201 -15.72 -3.37 -0.49
N ILE A 202 -16.98 -3.16 -0.17
CA ILE A 202 -18.08 -4.03 -0.59
C ILE A 202 -19.17 -3.22 -1.30
N VAL A 203 -19.83 -3.84 -2.27
CA VAL A 203 -21.02 -3.29 -2.92
C VAL A 203 -22.25 -4.06 -2.45
N LYS A 204 -23.29 -3.34 -2.07
CA LYS A 204 -24.59 -3.92 -1.73
C LYS A 204 -25.72 -3.02 -2.22
N ASN A 205 -26.66 -3.58 -2.98
CA ASN A 205 -27.79 -2.85 -3.55
C ASN A 205 -27.39 -1.56 -4.29
N GLY A 206 -26.30 -1.63 -5.06
CA GLY A 206 -25.77 -0.50 -5.84
C GLY A 206 -25.06 0.59 -5.04
N LYS A 207 -24.85 0.41 -3.74
CA LYS A 207 -24.12 1.32 -2.86
C LYS A 207 -22.75 0.75 -2.50
N LEU A 208 -21.78 1.63 -2.30
CA LEU A 208 -20.43 1.27 -1.90
C LEU A 208 -20.25 1.47 -0.39
N TYR A 209 -19.75 0.45 0.28
CA TYR A 209 -19.46 0.49 1.71
C TYR A 209 -17.99 0.19 1.95
N GLU A 210 -17.44 0.81 2.99
CA GLU A 210 -16.09 0.57 3.47
C GLU A 210 -16.07 0.43 5.00
N PRO A 211 -15.09 -0.32 5.57
CA PRO A 211 -14.92 -0.37 7.01
C PRO A 211 -14.61 1.00 7.60
N GLU A 212 -15.12 1.27 8.81
CA GLU A 212 -14.60 2.38 9.61
C GLU A 212 -13.10 2.21 9.84
N LEU A 213 -12.33 3.24 9.52
CA LEU A 213 -10.88 3.20 9.64
C LEU A 213 -10.40 3.38 11.08
N THR A 214 -10.78 2.49 11.98
CA THR A 214 -10.26 2.46 13.36
C THR A 214 -8.91 1.77 13.43
N SER A 215 -8.83 0.52 12.97
CA SER A 215 -7.65 -0.33 13.03
C SER A 215 -6.98 -0.55 11.67
N ALA A 216 -7.23 0.32 10.69
CA ALA A 216 -6.71 0.23 9.33
C ALA A 216 -5.92 1.48 8.92
N LEU A 217 -5.00 1.30 7.96
CA LEU A 217 -4.29 2.40 7.35
C LEU A 217 -5.23 3.20 6.43
N ILE A 218 -5.12 4.53 6.44
CA ILE A 218 -5.80 5.39 5.47
C ILE A 218 -5.12 5.24 4.11
N GLY A 219 -5.72 4.43 3.23
CA GLY A 219 -5.18 4.15 1.90
C GLY A 219 -5.33 5.33 0.94
N ILE A 220 -4.27 5.63 0.18
CA ILE A 220 -4.28 6.68 -0.86
C ILE A 220 -5.05 6.19 -2.08
N THR A 221 -4.90 4.92 -2.47
CA THR A 221 -5.72 4.31 -3.51
C THR A 221 -7.19 4.24 -3.10
N ARG A 222 -7.48 3.93 -1.82
CA ARG A 222 -8.83 4.00 -1.25
C ARG A 222 -9.45 5.40 -1.45
N ASP A 223 -8.73 6.46 -1.13
CA ASP A 223 -9.18 7.85 -1.31
C ASP A 223 -9.50 8.17 -2.79
N ALA A 224 -8.63 7.73 -3.70
CA ALA A 224 -8.87 7.87 -5.13
C ALA A 224 -10.13 7.13 -5.59
N VAL A 225 -10.34 5.90 -5.12
CA VAL A 225 -11.54 5.08 -5.42
C VAL A 225 -12.82 5.73 -4.90
N ILE A 226 -12.82 6.29 -3.69
CA ILE A 226 -13.97 7.02 -3.15
C ILE A 226 -14.31 8.23 -4.01
N THR A 227 -13.29 8.97 -4.43
CA THR A 227 -13.49 10.14 -5.30
C THR A 227 -14.12 9.73 -6.64
N VAL A 228 -13.60 8.70 -7.27
CA VAL A 228 -14.14 8.15 -8.54
C VAL A 228 -15.57 7.62 -8.37
N ALA A 229 -15.82 6.86 -7.29
CA ALA A 229 -17.15 6.30 -7.02
C ALA A 229 -18.22 7.39 -6.88
N ARG A 230 -17.89 8.46 -6.16
CA ARG A 230 -18.78 9.63 -6.01
C ARG A 230 -19.07 10.33 -7.33
N GLU A 231 -18.10 10.41 -8.24
CA GLU A 231 -18.33 10.95 -9.57
C GLU A 231 -19.31 10.12 -10.40
N PHE A 232 -19.34 8.83 -10.16
CA PHE A 232 -20.34 7.94 -10.77
C PHE A 232 -21.72 8.02 -10.13
N GLY A 233 -21.89 8.90 -9.13
CA GLY A 233 -23.13 9.03 -8.37
C GLY A 233 -23.35 7.89 -7.37
N LEU A 234 -22.33 7.09 -7.06
CA LEU A 234 -22.42 6.06 -6.05
C LEU A 234 -22.43 6.67 -4.65
N GLU A 235 -23.36 6.24 -3.82
CA GLU A 235 -23.32 6.52 -2.39
C GLU A 235 -22.20 5.72 -1.75
N VAL A 236 -21.26 6.40 -1.07
CA VAL A 236 -20.15 5.77 -0.35
C VAL A 236 -20.33 5.99 1.13
N THR A 237 -20.50 4.91 1.88
CA THR A 237 -20.77 4.93 3.32
C THR A 237 -19.68 4.16 4.09
N SER A 238 -19.09 4.81 5.08
CA SER A 238 -18.23 4.16 6.06
C SER A 238 -19.09 3.59 7.19
N LYS A 239 -18.96 2.30 7.48
CA LYS A 239 -19.69 1.63 8.57
C LYS A 239 -18.88 0.49 9.19
N ARG A 240 -19.25 0.03 10.36
CA ARG A 240 -18.75 -1.25 10.87
C ARG A 240 -19.27 -2.37 9.97
N ILE A 241 -18.39 -3.13 9.38
CA ILE A 241 -18.69 -4.25 8.47
C ILE A 241 -18.39 -5.54 9.21
N THR A 242 -19.36 -6.45 9.26
CA THR A 242 -19.15 -7.79 9.78
C THR A 242 -18.73 -8.74 8.66
N ARG A 243 -18.20 -9.90 9.00
CA ARG A 243 -17.78 -10.90 8.03
C ARG A 243 -18.96 -11.40 7.17
N ASP A 244 -20.14 -11.54 7.76
CA ASP A 244 -21.36 -11.92 7.06
C ASP A 244 -21.88 -10.83 6.13
N ASP A 245 -21.67 -9.54 6.43
CA ASP A 245 -21.90 -8.46 5.45
C ASP A 245 -21.12 -8.71 4.15
N VAL A 246 -19.87 -9.19 4.26
CA VAL A 246 -19.05 -9.50 3.09
C VAL A 246 -19.57 -10.75 2.35
N TYR A 247 -20.00 -11.79 3.08
CA TYR A 247 -20.56 -13.01 2.45
C TYR A 247 -21.81 -12.73 1.61
N ILE A 248 -22.64 -11.78 2.02
CA ILE A 248 -23.88 -11.42 1.33
C ILE A 248 -23.74 -10.20 0.41
N ALA A 249 -22.52 -9.67 0.25
CA ALA A 249 -22.24 -8.56 -0.66
C ALA A 249 -22.50 -8.97 -2.12
N ASP A 250 -22.87 -7.99 -2.94
CA ASP A 250 -23.05 -8.20 -4.38
C ASP A 250 -21.71 -8.21 -5.11
N GLU A 251 -20.75 -7.40 -4.60
CA GLU A 251 -19.34 -7.35 -5.05
C GLU A 251 -18.44 -7.03 -3.86
N ALA A 252 -17.16 -7.42 -3.95
CA ALA A 252 -16.12 -6.96 -3.04
C ALA A 252 -14.80 -6.75 -3.80
N PHE A 253 -13.97 -5.83 -3.32
CA PHE A 253 -12.65 -5.60 -3.88
C PHE A 253 -11.70 -4.98 -2.86
N PHE A 254 -10.41 -5.23 -3.06
CA PHE A 254 -9.33 -4.58 -2.35
C PHE A 254 -8.78 -3.37 -3.11
N THR A 255 -8.21 -2.42 -2.36
CA THR A 255 -7.50 -1.26 -2.91
C THR A 255 -6.17 -1.06 -2.19
N GLY A 256 -5.12 -0.82 -2.96
CA GLY A 256 -3.78 -0.54 -2.44
C GLY A 256 -2.84 -0.10 -3.56
N THR A 257 -1.69 0.46 -3.22
CA THR A 257 -0.72 0.87 -4.25
C THR A 257 -0.17 -0.34 -5.02
N ALA A 258 0.09 -1.45 -4.35
CA ALA A 258 0.54 -2.67 -5.01
C ALA A 258 -0.61 -3.44 -5.67
N ALA A 259 -1.74 -3.57 -4.97
CA ALA A 259 -2.91 -4.30 -5.41
C ALA A 259 -3.80 -3.50 -6.40
N GLU A 260 -3.59 -2.19 -6.49
CA GLU A 260 -4.41 -1.29 -7.32
C GLU A 260 -5.90 -1.40 -6.95
N VAL A 261 -6.76 -1.89 -7.83
CA VAL A 261 -8.16 -2.24 -7.54
C VAL A 261 -8.33 -3.72 -7.90
N THR A 262 -8.33 -4.59 -6.91
CA THR A 262 -8.38 -6.05 -7.12
C THR A 262 -9.71 -6.63 -6.66
N PRO A 263 -10.51 -7.22 -7.56
CA PRO A 263 -11.78 -7.86 -7.21
C PRO A 263 -11.57 -9.05 -6.27
N ILE A 264 -12.53 -9.30 -5.40
CA ILE A 264 -12.60 -10.49 -4.54
C ILE A 264 -13.77 -11.33 -5.04
N ARG A 265 -13.48 -12.55 -5.54
CA ARG A 265 -14.50 -13.47 -6.04
C ARG A 265 -15.06 -14.41 -4.98
N GLU A 266 -14.30 -14.61 -3.90
CA GLU A 266 -14.61 -15.61 -2.88
C GLU A 266 -14.04 -15.18 -1.53
N LEU A 267 -14.80 -15.36 -0.46
CA LEU A 267 -14.33 -15.26 0.92
C LEU A 267 -14.68 -16.53 1.68
N ASP A 268 -13.69 -17.19 2.31
CA ASP A 268 -13.87 -18.40 3.14
C ASP A 268 -14.66 -19.51 2.42
N ASN A 269 -14.29 -19.85 1.18
CA ASN A 269 -14.95 -20.80 0.28
C ASN A 269 -16.44 -20.43 -0.06
N ARG A 270 -16.83 -19.18 0.09
CA ARG A 270 -18.15 -18.67 -0.32
C ARG A 270 -17.98 -17.68 -1.46
N PRO A 271 -18.63 -17.91 -2.61
CA PRO A 271 -18.59 -16.94 -3.69
C PRO A 271 -19.25 -15.63 -3.24
N ILE A 272 -18.67 -14.50 -3.62
CA ILE A 272 -19.25 -13.18 -3.43
C ILE A 272 -20.03 -12.82 -4.71
N GLY A 273 -21.30 -12.45 -4.57
CA GLY A 273 -22.18 -12.15 -5.70
C GLY A 273 -22.19 -13.26 -6.74
N SER A 274 -21.75 -12.96 -7.96
CA SER A 274 -21.68 -13.93 -9.07
C SER A 274 -20.42 -14.83 -9.03
N GLY A 275 -19.53 -14.63 -8.06
CA GLY A 275 -18.24 -15.35 -7.99
C GLY A 275 -17.18 -14.83 -8.93
N GLY A 276 -17.24 -13.55 -9.30
CA GLY A 276 -16.27 -12.90 -10.18
C GLY A 276 -16.26 -11.38 -10.00
N ARG A 277 -15.52 -10.68 -10.88
CA ARG A 277 -15.51 -9.21 -10.88
C ARG A 277 -16.89 -8.67 -11.25
N GLY A 278 -17.52 -7.94 -10.34
CA GLY A 278 -18.81 -7.32 -10.58
C GLY A 278 -18.72 -6.02 -11.41
N PRO A 279 -19.86 -5.54 -11.96
CA PRO A 279 -19.90 -4.41 -12.88
C PRO A 279 -19.50 -3.07 -12.23
N ILE A 280 -19.80 -2.84 -10.95
CA ILE A 280 -19.39 -1.62 -10.25
C ILE A 280 -17.88 -1.64 -10.02
N THR A 281 -17.33 -2.76 -9.56
CA THR A 281 -15.89 -2.96 -9.41
C THR A 281 -15.15 -2.76 -10.73
N GLU A 282 -15.66 -3.32 -11.83
CA GLU A 282 -15.08 -3.15 -13.16
C GLU A 282 -15.06 -1.68 -13.62
N LYS A 283 -16.17 -0.98 -13.40
CA LYS A 283 -16.29 0.45 -13.74
C LYS A 283 -15.29 1.30 -12.96
N ILE A 284 -15.17 1.06 -11.64
CA ILE A 284 -14.21 1.77 -10.76
C ILE A 284 -12.78 1.43 -11.18
N GLN A 285 -12.46 0.16 -11.39
CA GLN A 285 -11.15 -0.31 -11.81
C GLN A 285 -10.71 0.34 -13.13
N LYS A 286 -11.59 0.34 -14.15
CA LYS A 286 -11.31 0.99 -15.43
C LYS A 286 -11.02 2.48 -15.27
N ALA A 287 -11.84 3.19 -14.49
CA ALA A 287 -11.63 4.62 -14.26
C ALA A 287 -10.33 4.89 -13.50
N PHE A 288 -10.00 4.06 -12.51
CA PHE A 288 -8.72 4.14 -11.81
C PHE A 288 -7.54 3.98 -12.78
N PHE A 289 -7.58 2.97 -13.66
CA PHE A 289 -6.53 2.78 -14.67
C PHE A 289 -6.48 3.91 -15.70
N ASP A 290 -7.61 4.52 -16.07
CA ASP A 290 -7.61 5.68 -16.94
C ASP A 290 -6.94 6.90 -16.27
N ILE A 291 -7.11 7.05 -14.96
CA ILE A 291 -6.47 8.11 -14.19
C ILE A 291 -4.95 7.89 -14.10
N VAL A 292 -4.51 6.72 -13.63
CA VAL A 292 -3.07 6.47 -13.38
C VAL A 292 -2.25 6.43 -14.66
N HIS A 293 -2.87 6.15 -15.83
CA HIS A 293 -2.24 6.24 -17.14
C HIS A 293 -2.39 7.61 -17.82
N GLY A 294 -2.93 8.61 -17.13
CA GLY A 294 -3.04 9.99 -17.64
C GLY A 294 -4.19 10.22 -18.64
N ARG A 295 -5.00 9.20 -18.94
CA ARG A 295 -6.10 9.29 -19.90
C ARG A 295 -7.29 10.14 -19.44
N ASN A 296 -7.34 10.48 -18.13
CA ASN A 296 -8.37 11.36 -17.57
C ASN A 296 -7.74 12.71 -17.17
N PRO A 297 -7.94 13.78 -17.94
CA PRO A 297 -7.30 15.08 -17.70
C PRO A 297 -7.74 15.75 -16.39
N LYS A 298 -8.92 15.39 -15.84
CA LYS A 298 -9.44 15.95 -14.59
C LYS A 298 -8.51 15.67 -13.41
N TYR A 299 -7.78 14.55 -13.44
CA TYR A 299 -6.91 14.09 -12.36
C TYR A 299 -5.42 14.23 -12.69
N ARG A 300 -5.08 15.09 -13.66
CA ARG A 300 -3.68 15.33 -14.06
C ARG A 300 -2.81 15.79 -12.89
N GLU A 301 -3.37 16.51 -11.94
CA GLU A 301 -2.69 16.95 -10.71
C GLU A 301 -2.26 15.80 -9.77
N TRP A 302 -2.86 14.62 -9.90
CA TRP A 302 -2.45 13.42 -9.16
C TRP A 302 -1.21 12.74 -9.73
N LEU A 303 -0.78 13.17 -10.90
CA LEU A 303 0.36 12.63 -11.64
C LEU A 303 1.51 13.63 -11.60
N THR A 304 2.60 13.25 -10.92
CA THR A 304 3.82 14.06 -10.87
C THR A 304 4.81 13.52 -11.89
N PRO A 305 5.11 14.25 -12.99
CA PRO A 305 6.11 13.82 -13.97
C PRO A 305 7.48 13.68 -13.32
N ILE A 306 8.28 12.71 -13.80
CA ILE A 306 9.64 12.52 -13.30
C ILE A 306 10.66 13.48 -13.92
N GLN A 307 10.31 14.13 -15.03
CA GLN A 307 11.16 15.12 -15.73
C GLN A 307 11.23 16.42 -14.98
#